data_937d0b48345f5f9c6ac1d2f191da5be3
#
_entry.id   937d0b48345f5f9c6ac1d2f191da5be3
#
_cell.length_a   1.000
_cell.length_b   1.000
_cell.length_c   1.000
_cell.angle_alpha   90.00
_cell.angle_beta   90.00
_cell.angle_gamma   90.00
#
_symmetry.space_group_name_H-M   'P 1'
#
loop_
_entity.id
_entity.type
_entity.pdbx_description
1 polymer ?
#
loop_
_entity_poly.entity_id
_entity_poly.type
_entity_poly.pdbx_seq_one_letter_code
_entity_poly.pdbx_strand_id
1 'polypeptide(L)'
;MSQSSQLIETAQRTIRLEIEAVEQLNARIDADFVQACELILGCKGRVVVVGMGMSGHVGRKIAATLASTGTAAFFVHPAEASHGDMGMITQDDVVLALSNSGTTSEIVTLLPLIKRLGITLISMTGNPNSVLAKAAAVNLDASVAIEACPLNLAPTSSTTASLVLGDALAIALLEARGFTAEDFAFSHPGGALGRRLLLKVEHVMHTGERLPRVPRGTSLRDALLEMTQKGLGMTVIVEADGRLAGIFTDGDLRRALDKGVDVRQTRIDEIMTVHGKTAHAEMLAAEALKIMEDHKISSLVVVDDQELPIGALNMHDLLRAGVM
;
A
#
# COMPACT_ATOMS: atom_id res chain seq x y z
N MET A 1 -30.31 33.02 24.53
CA MET A 1 -28.99 32.44 24.18
C MET A 1 -28.34 33.31 23.14
N SER A 2 -27.03 33.56 23.19
CA SER A 2 -26.36 34.30 22.12
C SER A 2 -26.35 33.42 20.83
N GLN A 3 -26.27 34.06 19.67
CA GLN A 3 -26.14 33.35 18.39
C GLN A 3 -24.96 32.38 18.41
N SER A 4 -23.84 32.75 19.03
CA SER A 4 -22.66 31.90 19.20
C SER A 4 -22.98 30.64 20.01
N SER A 5 -23.73 30.73 21.12
CA SER A 5 -24.12 29.59 21.93
C SER A 5 -25.03 28.62 21.13
N GLN A 6 -25.93 29.15 20.33
CA GLN A 6 -26.83 28.35 19.50
C GLN A 6 -26.06 27.58 18.39
N LEU A 7 -25.05 28.19 17.76
CA LEU A 7 -24.21 27.52 16.77
C LEU A 7 -23.45 26.34 17.38
N ILE A 8 -22.85 26.53 18.57
CA ILE A 8 -22.13 25.48 19.29
C ILE A 8 -23.06 24.33 19.64
N GLU A 9 -24.23 24.62 20.22
CA GLU A 9 -25.22 23.59 20.58
C GLU A 9 -25.69 22.80 19.37
N THR A 10 -25.95 23.46 18.25
CA THR A 10 -26.36 22.83 17.01
C THR A 10 -25.26 21.86 16.48
N ALA A 11 -24.01 22.32 16.47
CA ALA A 11 -22.89 21.46 16.04
C ALA A 11 -22.73 20.23 16.93
N GLN A 12 -22.77 20.43 18.26
CA GLN A 12 -22.67 19.32 19.21
C GLN A 12 -23.85 18.32 19.10
N ARG A 13 -25.07 18.82 18.85
CA ARG A 13 -26.24 17.97 18.60
C ARG A 13 -26.05 17.14 17.33
N THR A 14 -25.60 17.75 16.24
CA THR A 14 -25.32 17.03 14.98
C THR A 14 -24.35 15.89 15.20
N ILE A 15 -23.21 16.17 15.85
CA ILE A 15 -22.20 15.14 16.16
C ILE A 15 -22.79 14.00 16.99
N ARG A 16 -23.58 14.31 18.03
CA ARG A 16 -24.22 13.26 18.86
C ARG A 16 -25.15 12.39 18.04
N LEU A 17 -26.00 12.96 17.19
CA LEU A 17 -26.93 12.18 16.36
C LEU A 17 -26.21 11.28 15.36
N GLU A 18 -25.11 11.74 14.78
CA GLU A 18 -24.29 10.91 13.88
C GLU A 18 -23.56 9.78 14.63
N ILE A 19 -23.05 10.05 15.85
CA ILE A 19 -22.46 9.00 16.71
C ILE A 19 -23.51 7.91 17.02
N GLU A 20 -24.72 8.31 17.44
CA GLU A 20 -25.80 7.37 17.73
C GLU A 20 -26.17 6.51 16.51
N ALA A 21 -26.20 7.12 15.32
CA ALA A 21 -26.47 6.40 14.07
C ALA A 21 -25.38 5.36 13.75
N VAL A 22 -24.11 5.70 13.98
CA VAL A 22 -22.98 4.79 13.78
C VAL A 22 -22.99 3.65 14.83
N GLU A 23 -23.25 3.96 16.10
CA GLU A 23 -23.31 2.95 17.17
C GLU A 23 -24.38 1.88 16.90
N GLN A 24 -25.52 2.27 16.31
CA GLN A 24 -26.59 1.34 15.95
C GLN A 24 -26.18 0.34 14.87
N LEU A 25 -25.15 0.61 14.07
CA LEU A 25 -24.64 -0.33 13.07
C LEU A 25 -24.11 -1.62 13.70
N ASN A 26 -23.53 -1.57 14.91
CA ASN A 26 -23.00 -2.75 15.58
C ASN A 26 -24.01 -3.88 15.70
N ALA A 27 -25.27 -3.56 15.97
CA ALA A 27 -26.35 -4.55 16.10
C ALA A 27 -26.82 -5.13 14.75
N ARG A 28 -26.33 -4.58 13.63
CA ARG A 28 -26.69 -4.97 12.26
C ARG A 28 -25.54 -5.67 11.52
N ILE A 29 -24.41 -5.85 12.20
CA ILE A 29 -23.33 -6.68 11.69
C ILE A 29 -23.66 -8.13 12.06
N ASP A 30 -24.27 -8.82 11.13
CA ASP A 30 -24.88 -10.14 11.30
C ASP A 30 -24.54 -11.10 10.14
N ALA A 31 -25.37 -12.11 9.93
CA ALA A 31 -25.19 -13.09 8.85
C ALA A 31 -25.23 -12.44 7.45
N ASP A 32 -26.01 -11.39 7.26
CA ASP A 32 -26.10 -10.68 5.98
C ASP A 32 -24.79 -9.96 5.66
N PHE A 33 -24.12 -9.38 6.67
CA PHE A 33 -22.79 -8.81 6.51
C PHE A 33 -21.75 -9.87 6.13
N VAL A 34 -21.78 -11.02 6.77
CA VAL A 34 -20.90 -12.16 6.45
C VAL A 34 -21.14 -12.62 5.01
N GLN A 35 -22.40 -12.78 4.61
CA GLN A 35 -22.76 -13.16 3.25
C GLN A 35 -22.25 -12.15 2.20
N ALA A 36 -22.37 -10.85 2.48
CA ALA A 36 -21.83 -9.81 1.60
C ALA A 36 -20.32 -9.95 1.43
N CYS A 37 -19.57 -10.18 2.53
CA CYS A 37 -18.15 -10.45 2.47
C CYS A 37 -17.82 -11.69 1.62
N GLU A 38 -18.53 -12.81 1.84
CA GLU A 38 -18.31 -14.05 1.10
C GLU A 38 -18.57 -13.90 -0.41
N LEU A 39 -19.63 -13.19 -0.79
CA LEU A 39 -19.95 -12.89 -2.18
C LEU A 39 -18.85 -12.07 -2.84
N ILE A 40 -18.26 -11.10 -2.14
CA ILE A 40 -17.16 -10.28 -2.65
C ILE A 40 -15.84 -11.06 -2.67
N LEU A 41 -15.56 -11.89 -1.68
CA LEU A 41 -14.37 -12.76 -1.66
C LEU A 41 -14.39 -13.79 -2.78
N GLY A 42 -15.57 -14.32 -3.11
CA GLY A 42 -15.80 -15.27 -4.20
C GLY A 42 -15.87 -14.61 -5.60
N CYS A 43 -15.89 -13.28 -5.69
CA CYS A 43 -15.97 -12.53 -6.95
C CYS A 43 -14.72 -12.76 -7.80
N LYS A 44 -14.90 -13.12 -9.07
CA LYS A 44 -13.81 -13.32 -10.04
C LYS A 44 -13.44 -12.02 -10.77
N GLY A 45 -14.37 -11.08 -10.81
CA GLY A 45 -14.21 -9.77 -11.41
C GLY A 45 -13.92 -8.69 -10.36
N ARG A 46 -14.67 -7.60 -10.40
CA ARG A 46 -14.50 -6.42 -9.57
C ARG A 46 -15.78 -6.09 -8.81
N VAL A 47 -15.67 -5.34 -7.74
CA VAL A 47 -16.82 -4.73 -7.06
C VAL A 47 -17.18 -3.42 -7.78
N VAL A 48 -18.34 -3.37 -8.37
CA VAL A 48 -18.87 -2.19 -9.04
C VAL A 48 -19.82 -1.47 -8.07
N VAL A 49 -19.37 -0.32 -7.56
CA VAL A 49 -20.17 0.46 -6.62
C VAL A 49 -21.05 1.43 -7.39
N VAL A 50 -22.35 1.44 -7.06
CA VAL A 50 -23.35 2.28 -7.73
C VAL A 50 -24.12 3.10 -6.71
N GLY A 51 -24.34 4.40 -6.98
CA GLY A 51 -25.09 5.29 -6.08
C GLY A 51 -25.41 6.63 -6.74
N MET A 52 -26.51 7.27 -6.32
CA MET A 52 -26.95 8.56 -6.85
C MET A 52 -26.82 9.66 -5.79
N GLY A 53 -26.48 10.88 -6.21
CA GLY A 53 -26.38 12.04 -5.32
C GLY A 53 -25.38 11.82 -4.16
N MET A 54 -25.79 12.07 -2.91
CA MET A 54 -24.93 11.88 -1.74
C MET A 54 -24.50 10.41 -1.57
N SER A 55 -25.38 9.45 -1.85
CA SER A 55 -25.02 8.03 -1.88
C SER A 55 -23.97 7.73 -2.96
N GLY A 56 -23.96 8.46 -4.06
CA GLY A 56 -22.93 8.37 -5.10
C GLY A 56 -21.57 8.88 -4.62
N HIS A 57 -21.52 9.98 -3.89
CA HIS A 57 -20.26 10.49 -3.29
C HIS A 57 -19.69 9.51 -2.26
N VAL A 58 -20.54 8.96 -1.39
CA VAL A 58 -20.16 7.90 -0.44
C VAL A 58 -19.71 6.65 -1.19
N GLY A 59 -20.45 6.23 -2.23
CA GLY A 59 -20.10 5.07 -3.05
C GLY A 59 -18.73 5.21 -3.75
N ARG A 60 -18.39 6.40 -4.26
CA ARG A 60 -17.04 6.66 -4.81
C ARG A 60 -15.95 6.47 -3.77
N LYS A 61 -16.18 6.95 -2.53
CA LYS A 61 -15.22 6.74 -1.42
C LYS A 61 -15.10 5.27 -1.06
N ILE A 62 -16.20 4.54 -0.97
CA ILE A 62 -16.19 3.10 -0.69
C ILE A 62 -15.42 2.33 -1.78
N ALA A 63 -15.69 2.62 -3.06
CA ALA A 63 -14.96 2.01 -4.17
C ALA A 63 -13.44 2.27 -4.08
N ALA A 64 -13.05 3.52 -3.77
CA ALA A 64 -11.64 3.88 -3.60
C ALA A 64 -11.02 3.16 -2.40
N THR A 65 -11.74 3.03 -1.27
CA THR A 65 -11.26 2.30 -0.09
C THR A 65 -11.07 0.81 -0.42
N LEU A 66 -12.05 0.15 -1.02
CA LEU A 66 -11.95 -1.24 -1.47
C LEU A 66 -10.73 -1.45 -2.37
N ALA A 67 -10.56 -0.61 -3.40
CA ALA A 67 -9.45 -0.70 -4.33
C ALA A 67 -8.09 -0.52 -3.63
N SER A 68 -7.99 0.40 -2.67
CA SER A 68 -6.76 0.66 -1.92
C SER A 68 -6.44 -0.38 -0.85
N THR A 69 -7.41 -1.23 -0.50
CA THR A 69 -7.30 -2.28 0.52
C THR A 69 -7.35 -3.69 -0.06
N GLY A 70 -7.03 -3.87 -1.35
CA GLY A 70 -6.84 -5.17 -1.99
C GLY A 70 -8.10 -5.80 -2.59
N THR A 71 -9.24 -5.10 -2.61
CA THR A 71 -10.44 -5.52 -3.33
C THR A 71 -10.62 -4.67 -4.57
N ALA A 72 -10.39 -5.22 -5.76
CA ALA A 72 -10.55 -4.49 -7.02
C ALA A 72 -11.97 -3.91 -7.13
N ALA A 73 -12.09 -2.60 -7.20
CA ALA A 73 -13.39 -1.91 -7.21
C ALA A 73 -13.34 -0.61 -8.01
N PHE A 74 -14.48 -0.21 -8.55
CA PHE A 74 -14.66 1.09 -9.18
C PHE A 74 -16.12 1.55 -9.04
N PHE A 75 -16.33 2.84 -9.25
CA PHE A 75 -17.64 3.44 -9.15
C PHE A 75 -18.26 3.67 -10.54
N VAL A 76 -19.54 3.35 -10.69
CA VAL A 76 -20.34 3.66 -11.89
C VAL A 76 -21.52 4.53 -11.47
N HIS A 77 -21.73 5.65 -12.15
CA HIS A 77 -22.88 6.49 -11.92
C HIS A 77 -24.13 5.88 -12.57
N PRO A 78 -25.26 5.68 -11.86
CA PRO A 78 -26.41 4.94 -12.42
C PRO A 78 -27.03 5.60 -13.65
N ALA A 79 -26.98 6.93 -13.77
CA ALA A 79 -27.42 7.61 -14.97
C ALA A 79 -26.51 7.29 -16.17
N GLU A 80 -25.18 7.29 -16.00
CA GLU A 80 -24.23 6.91 -17.04
C GLU A 80 -24.37 5.43 -17.41
N ALA A 81 -24.62 4.56 -16.41
CA ALA A 81 -24.89 3.15 -16.64
C ALA A 81 -26.08 2.94 -17.58
N SER A 82 -27.15 3.72 -17.45
CA SER A 82 -28.33 3.65 -18.34
C SER A 82 -28.07 4.16 -19.76
N HIS A 83 -26.94 4.87 -19.97
CA HIS A 83 -26.55 5.45 -21.25
C HIS A 83 -25.30 4.80 -21.90
N GLY A 84 -24.84 3.67 -21.38
CA GLY A 84 -23.77 2.89 -22.01
C GLY A 84 -22.77 2.25 -21.06
N ASP A 85 -22.52 2.84 -19.87
CA ASP A 85 -21.52 2.34 -18.92
C ASP A 85 -21.86 0.99 -18.30
N MET A 86 -23.11 0.48 -18.48
CA MET A 86 -23.43 -0.91 -18.20
C MET A 86 -22.54 -1.90 -18.95
N GLY A 87 -21.98 -1.51 -20.10
CA GLY A 87 -21.01 -2.30 -20.85
C GLY A 87 -19.66 -2.52 -20.12
N MET A 88 -19.39 -1.77 -19.05
CA MET A 88 -18.19 -1.95 -18.20
C MET A 88 -18.38 -3.06 -17.15
N ILE A 89 -19.61 -3.51 -16.93
CA ILE A 89 -19.99 -4.47 -15.90
C ILE A 89 -20.19 -5.84 -16.53
N THR A 90 -19.54 -6.85 -16.00
CA THR A 90 -19.58 -8.23 -16.51
C THR A 90 -20.25 -9.18 -15.52
N GLN A 91 -20.57 -10.38 -15.98
CA GLN A 91 -21.15 -11.43 -15.11
C GLN A 91 -20.22 -11.90 -13.98
N ASP A 92 -18.93 -11.62 -14.11
CA ASP A 92 -17.92 -11.99 -13.10
C ASP A 92 -17.81 -10.94 -11.98
N ASP A 93 -18.46 -9.78 -12.15
CA ASP A 93 -18.45 -8.68 -11.19
C ASP A 93 -19.54 -8.85 -10.11
N VAL A 94 -19.37 -8.14 -9.00
CA VAL A 94 -20.39 -7.94 -7.96
C VAL A 94 -20.78 -6.47 -7.96
N VAL A 95 -22.08 -6.18 -8.01
CA VAL A 95 -22.61 -4.81 -7.88
C VAL A 95 -22.95 -4.54 -6.41
N LEU A 96 -22.38 -3.47 -5.84
CA LEU A 96 -22.76 -2.90 -4.55
C LEU A 96 -23.54 -1.61 -4.79
N ALA A 97 -24.87 -1.65 -4.62
CA ALA A 97 -25.76 -0.52 -4.89
C ALA A 97 -26.16 0.20 -3.58
N LEU A 98 -25.86 1.51 -3.51
CA LEU A 98 -26.19 2.36 -2.37
C LEU A 98 -27.43 3.22 -2.66
N SER A 99 -28.44 3.12 -1.82
CA SER A 99 -29.61 3.99 -1.86
C SER A 99 -30.33 3.99 -0.51
N ASN A 100 -30.34 5.12 0.21
CA ASN A 100 -30.99 5.20 1.52
C ASN A 100 -32.48 4.80 1.44
N SER A 101 -33.23 5.31 0.48
CA SER A 101 -34.64 4.92 0.27
C SER A 101 -34.81 3.52 -0.33
N GLY A 102 -33.82 3.04 -1.07
CA GLY A 102 -33.88 1.82 -1.87
C GLY A 102 -34.86 1.86 -3.04
N THR A 103 -35.31 3.06 -3.43
CA THR A 103 -36.30 3.30 -4.50
C THR A 103 -35.83 4.33 -5.52
N THR A 104 -34.56 4.70 -5.50
CA THR A 104 -33.96 5.64 -6.47
C THR A 104 -34.18 5.14 -7.88
N SER A 105 -34.91 5.90 -8.72
CA SER A 105 -35.36 5.50 -10.05
C SER A 105 -34.24 5.04 -10.96
N GLU A 106 -33.11 5.76 -10.94
CA GLU A 106 -31.93 5.50 -11.78
C GLU A 106 -31.28 4.15 -11.43
N ILE A 107 -31.30 3.75 -10.17
CA ILE A 107 -30.79 2.45 -9.72
C ILE A 107 -31.81 1.35 -10.03
N VAL A 108 -33.10 1.59 -9.74
CA VAL A 108 -34.15 0.62 -9.98
C VAL A 108 -34.24 0.25 -11.47
N THR A 109 -34.00 1.20 -12.37
CA THR A 109 -33.98 0.97 -13.83
C THR A 109 -32.90 -0.02 -14.26
N LEU A 110 -31.79 -0.14 -13.49
CA LEU A 110 -30.71 -1.07 -13.80
C LEU A 110 -31.00 -2.52 -13.34
N LEU A 111 -31.91 -2.72 -12.40
CA LEU A 111 -32.16 -4.04 -11.80
C LEU A 111 -32.51 -5.14 -12.83
N PRO A 112 -33.38 -4.90 -13.82
CA PRO A 112 -33.66 -5.91 -14.84
C PRO A 112 -32.42 -6.32 -15.66
N LEU A 113 -31.51 -5.39 -15.92
CA LEU A 113 -30.26 -5.65 -16.66
C LEU A 113 -29.29 -6.46 -15.81
N ILE A 114 -29.07 -6.06 -14.55
CA ILE A 114 -28.26 -6.78 -13.58
C ILE A 114 -28.74 -8.24 -13.45
N LYS A 115 -30.05 -8.42 -13.29
CA LYS A 115 -30.67 -9.75 -13.22
C LYS A 115 -30.47 -10.56 -14.50
N ARG A 116 -30.68 -9.95 -15.68
CA ARG A 116 -30.53 -10.61 -16.97
C ARG A 116 -29.10 -11.08 -17.23
N LEU A 117 -28.11 -10.30 -16.78
CA LEU A 117 -26.70 -10.63 -16.92
C LEU A 117 -26.21 -11.63 -15.85
N GLY A 118 -27.05 -11.98 -14.88
CA GLY A 118 -26.68 -12.89 -13.80
C GLY A 118 -25.67 -12.32 -12.81
N ILE A 119 -25.56 -10.99 -12.76
CA ILE A 119 -24.61 -10.29 -11.88
C ILE A 119 -25.10 -10.36 -10.44
N THR A 120 -24.21 -10.70 -9.51
CA THR A 120 -24.52 -10.68 -8.09
C THR A 120 -24.71 -9.25 -7.61
N LEU A 121 -25.87 -8.97 -7.01
CA LEU A 121 -26.22 -7.67 -6.46
C LEU A 121 -26.22 -7.71 -4.93
N ILE A 122 -25.46 -6.83 -4.32
CA ILE A 122 -25.49 -6.47 -2.91
C ILE A 122 -26.09 -5.09 -2.81
N SER A 123 -27.02 -4.86 -1.89
CA SER A 123 -27.55 -3.54 -1.63
C SER A 123 -27.12 -3.01 -0.26
N MET A 124 -26.98 -1.70 -0.16
CA MET A 124 -26.81 -0.97 1.10
C MET A 124 -27.91 0.06 1.18
N THR A 125 -28.92 -0.19 2.02
CA THR A 125 -30.12 0.64 2.08
C THR A 125 -30.54 0.96 3.52
N GLY A 126 -31.27 2.07 3.69
CA GLY A 126 -31.97 2.38 4.93
C GLY A 126 -33.37 1.74 5.04
N ASN A 127 -33.79 0.97 4.03
CA ASN A 127 -35.11 0.31 4.01
C ASN A 127 -35.01 -1.12 3.48
N PRO A 128 -34.98 -2.13 4.36
CA PRO A 128 -34.87 -3.54 3.97
C PRO A 128 -36.07 -4.05 3.17
N ASN A 129 -37.21 -3.34 3.20
CA ASN A 129 -38.41 -3.68 2.44
C ASN A 129 -38.49 -3.00 1.05
N SER A 130 -37.45 -2.24 0.68
CA SER A 130 -37.41 -1.52 -0.60
C SER A 130 -37.27 -2.46 -1.80
N VAL A 131 -37.53 -1.91 -2.98
CA VAL A 131 -37.36 -2.64 -4.27
C VAL A 131 -35.92 -3.09 -4.44
N LEU A 132 -34.98 -2.23 -4.12
CA LEU A 132 -33.54 -2.52 -4.25
C LEU A 132 -33.12 -3.65 -3.30
N ALA A 133 -33.50 -3.55 -2.02
CA ALA A 133 -33.15 -4.57 -1.01
C ALA A 133 -33.72 -5.95 -1.38
N LYS A 134 -34.97 -6.02 -1.86
CA LYS A 134 -35.61 -7.27 -2.28
C LYS A 134 -35.06 -7.86 -3.57
N ALA A 135 -34.44 -7.05 -4.41
CA ALA A 135 -33.81 -7.51 -5.64
C ALA A 135 -32.37 -8.01 -5.42
N ALA A 136 -31.74 -7.65 -4.31
CA ALA A 136 -30.37 -8.01 -3.99
C ALA A 136 -30.28 -9.44 -3.41
N ALA A 137 -29.13 -10.06 -3.59
CA ALA A 137 -28.79 -11.33 -2.93
C ALA A 137 -28.70 -11.16 -1.40
N VAL A 138 -28.22 -9.99 -0.97
CA VAL A 138 -28.14 -9.60 0.44
C VAL A 138 -28.25 -8.08 0.56
N ASN A 139 -28.85 -7.60 1.65
CA ASN A 139 -29.00 -6.18 1.96
C ASN A 139 -28.24 -5.82 3.23
N LEU A 140 -27.29 -4.90 3.13
CA LEU A 140 -26.64 -4.29 4.28
C LEU A 140 -27.52 -3.15 4.81
N ASP A 141 -28.02 -3.29 6.02
CA ASP A 141 -28.92 -2.30 6.65
C ASP A 141 -28.15 -1.10 7.19
N ALA A 142 -28.20 0.01 6.44
CA ALA A 142 -27.64 1.33 6.80
C ALA A 142 -28.71 2.30 7.32
N SER A 143 -29.87 1.79 7.81
CA SER A 143 -30.94 2.64 8.29
C SER A 143 -30.51 3.50 9.48
N VAL A 144 -31.09 4.69 9.59
CA VAL A 144 -30.89 5.59 10.72
C VAL A 144 -32.25 6.04 11.26
N ALA A 145 -32.31 6.30 12.56
CA ALA A 145 -33.55 6.73 13.20
C ALA A 145 -33.97 8.13 12.72
N ILE A 146 -33.00 9.03 12.54
CA ILE A 146 -33.23 10.42 12.16
C ILE A 146 -31.97 11.01 11.48
N GLU A 147 -32.17 11.93 10.54
CA GLU A 147 -31.09 12.76 10.04
C GLU A 147 -30.74 13.85 11.06
N ALA A 148 -29.46 14.23 11.15
CA ALA A 148 -29.02 15.33 12.03
C ALA A 148 -29.54 16.70 11.56
N CYS A 149 -29.94 16.81 10.30
CA CYS A 149 -30.62 17.97 9.74
C CYS A 149 -31.95 18.24 10.48
N PRO A 150 -32.20 19.44 11.02
CA PRO A 150 -33.45 19.77 11.73
C PRO A 150 -34.72 19.56 10.92
N LEU A 151 -34.62 19.62 9.59
CA LEU A 151 -35.72 19.37 8.67
C LEU A 151 -35.86 17.89 8.30
N ASN A 152 -34.97 17.03 8.75
CA ASN A 152 -34.88 15.63 8.38
C ASN A 152 -34.82 15.39 6.85
N LEU A 153 -34.24 16.33 6.10
CA LEU A 153 -34.19 16.30 4.62
C LEU A 153 -32.78 16.10 4.07
N ALA A 154 -31.79 16.81 4.66
CA ALA A 154 -30.42 16.68 4.19
C ALA A 154 -29.80 15.39 4.72
N PRO A 155 -29.27 14.53 3.84
CA PRO A 155 -28.58 13.31 4.25
C PRO A 155 -27.32 13.64 5.07
N THR A 156 -27.28 13.22 6.30
CA THR A 156 -26.22 13.43 7.28
C THR A 156 -25.90 12.11 8.00
N SER A 157 -26.73 11.75 8.99
CA SER A 157 -26.59 10.47 9.71
C SER A 157 -26.60 9.27 8.78
N SER A 158 -27.48 9.26 7.77
CA SER A 158 -27.56 8.16 6.78
C SER A 158 -26.32 8.03 5.91
N THR A 159 -25.71 9.14 5.50
CA THR A 159 -24.46 9.13 4.72
C THR A 159 -23.26 8.71 5.56
N THR A 160 -23.18 9.17 6.81
CA THR A 160 -22.16 8.78 7.77
C THR A 160 -22.25 7.28 8.10
N ALA A 161 -23.46 6.77 8.37
CA ALA A 161 -23.69 5.34 8.61
C ALA A 161 -23.28 4.49 7.39
N SER A 162 -23.69 4.87 6.19
CA SER A 162 -23.31 4.17 4.95
C SER A 162 -21.79 4.18 4.72
N LEU A 163 -21.12 5.29 5.03
CA LEU A 163 -19.67 5.41 4.90
C LEU A 163 -18.96 4.45 5.87
N VAL A 164 -19.34 4.46 7.14
CA VAL A 164 -18.74 3.60 8.18
C VAL A 164 -18.99 2.12 7.88
N LEU A 165 -20.22 1.75 7.45
CA LEU A 165 -20.54 0.38 7.07
C LEU A 165 -19.69 -0.08 5.85
N GLY A 166 -19.48 0.81 4.88
CA GLY A 166 -18.60 0.55 3.74
C GLY A 166 -17.13 0.39 4.13
N ASP A 167 -16.66 1.16 5.11
CA ASP A 167 -15.31 1.00 5.66
C ASP A 167 -15.18 -0.32 6.44
N ALA A 168 -16.18 -0.68 7.24
CA ALA A 168 -16.21 -1.96 7.92
C ALA A 168 -16.13 -3.13 6.94
N LEU A 169 -16.88 -3.07 5.82
CA LEU A 169 -16.84 -4.05 4.74
C LEU A 169 -15.43 -4.14 4.13
N ALA A 170 -14.82 -2.99 3.79
CA ALA A 170 -13.50 -2.96 3.17
C ALA A 170 -12.41 -3.52 4.09
N ILE A 171 -12.46 -3.22 5.38
CA ILE A 171 -11.47 -3.71 6.36
C ILE A 171 -11.67 -5.21 6.65
N ALA A 172 -12.92 -5.69 6.76
CA ALA A 172 -13.18 -7.12 6.91
C ALA A 172 -12.62 -7.93 5.71
N LEU A 173 -12.78 -7.40 4.49
CA LEU A 173 -12.23 -8.02 3.27
C LEU A 173 -10.70 -7.95 3.23
N LEU A 174 -10.09 -6.84 3.67
CA LEU A 174 -8.64 -6.67 3.78
C LEU A 174 -8.05 -7.74 4.70
N GLU A 175 -8.62 -7.93 5.89
CA GLU A 175 -8.17 -8.94 6.86
C GLU A 175 -8.36 -10.36 6.32
N ALA A 176 -9.53 -10.65 5.73
CA ALA A 176 -9.83 -11.95 5.14
C ALA A 176 -8.88 -12.32 3.97
N ARG A 177 -8.37 -11.34 3.23
CA ARG A 177 -7.38 -11.53 2.16
C ARG A 177 -5.94 -11.63 2.67
N GLY A 178 -5.68 -11.32 3.93
CA GLY A 178 -4.31 -11.21 4.46
C GLY A 178 -3.51 -10.07 3.83
N PHE A 179 -4.16 -8.96 3.46
CA PHE A 179 -3.54 -7.81 2.80
C PHE A 179 -2.50 -7.15 3.69
N THR A 180 -1.31 -6.94 3.16
CA THR A 180 -0.13 -6.48 3.91
C THR A 180 0.16 -5.00 3.71
N ALA A 181 1.07 -4.44 4.53
CA ALA A 181 1.59 -3.10 4.33
C ALA A 181 2.34 -2.96 2.99
N GLU A 182 2.94 -4.03 2.50
CA GLU A 182 3.62 -4.08 1.21
C GLU A 182 2.61 -3.97 0.06
N ASP A 183 1.50 -4.71 0.10
CA ASP A 183 0.40 -4.59 -0.86
C ASP A 183 -0.19 -3.18 -0.88
N PHE A 184 -0.33 -2.56 0.31
CA PHE A 184 -0.80 -1.17 0.42
C PHE A 184 0.15 -0.20 -0.27
N ALA A 185 1.45 -0.39 -0.14
CA ALA A 185 2.45 0.46 -0.75
C ALA A 185 2.45 0.34 -2.29
N PHE A 186 2.23 -0.85 -2.84
CA PHE A 186 2.00 -1.04 -4.28
C PHE A 186 0.79 -0.25 -4.78
N SER A 187 -0.28 -0.20 -3.99
CA SER A 187 -1.48 0.57 -4.32
C SER A 187 -1.27 2.10 -4.20
N HIS A 188 -0.22 2.54 -3.48
CA HIS A 188 0.07 3.96 -3.20
C HIS A 188 1.52 4.34 -3.53
N PRO A 189 1.99 4.23 -4.80
CA PRO A 189 3.39 4.43 -5.16
C PRO A 189 3.90 5.86 -4.87
N GLY A 190 3.02 6.86 -4.88
CA GLY A 190 3.34 8.25 -4.53
C GLY A 190 3.39 8.53 -3.02
N GLY A 191 2.94 7.61 -2.18
CA GLY A 191 2.99 7.73 -0.71
C GLY A 191 4.40 7.54 -0.15
N ALA A 192 4.61 7.90 1.13
CA ALA A 192 5.91 7.70 1.78
C ALA A 192 6.34 6.22 1.76
N LEU A 193 5.42 5.31 2.05
CA LEU A 193 5.68 3.87 2.05
C LEU A 193 5.96 3.34 0.64
N GLY A 194 5.18 3.76 -0.38
CA GLY A 194 5.41 3.37 -1.78
C GLY A 194 6.76 3.85 -2.31
N ARG A 195 7.16 5.08 -2.01
CA ARG A 195 8.49 5.59 -2.39
C ARG A 195 9.63 4.78 -1.79
N ARG A 196 9.49 4.31 -0.53
CA ARG A 196 10.50 3.47 0.13
C ARG A 196 10.67 2.11 -0.56
N LEU A 197 9.57 1.49 -0.98
CA LEU A 197 9.59 0.20 -1.69
C LEU A 197 10.12 0.31 -3.13
N LEU A 198 9.96 1.46 -3.76
CA LEU A 198 10.44 1.71 -5.12
C LEU A 198 11.84 2.37 -5.17
N LEU A 199 12.47 2.55 -4.00
CA LEU A 199 13.80 3.15 -3.92
C LEU A 199 14.83 2.22 -4.55
N LYS A 200 15.60 2.73 -5.51
CA LYS A 200 16.68 1.99 -6.16
C LYS A 200 18.01 2.19 -5.44
N VAL A 201 18.92 1.26 -5.65
CA VAL A 201 20.31 1.31 -5.14
C VAL A 201 21.01 2.61 -5.57
N GLU A 202 20.82 3.08 -6.81
CA GLU A 202 21.41 4.32 -7.32
C GLU A 202 21.04 5.57 -6.50
N HIS A 203 19.87 5.57 -5.83
CA HIS A 203 19.41 6.70 -5.02
C HIS A 203 20.05 6.74 -3.62
N VAL A 204 20.68 5.64 -3.18
CA VAL A 204 21.23 5.51 -1.82
C VAL A 204 22.72 5.22 -1.79
N MET A 205 23.32 4.75 -2.89
CA MET A 205 24.73 4.40 -2.98
C MET A 205 25.64 5.62 -2.92
N HIS A 206 26.82 5.43 -2.39
CA HIS A 206 27.92 6.38 -2.46
C HIS A 206 28.67 6.21 -3.77
N THR A 207 28.94 7.29 -4.49
CA THR A 207 29.60 7.31 -5.81
C THR A 207 30.79 8.25 -5.86
N GLY A 208 31.56 8.20 -6.93
CA GLY A 208 32.67 9.10 -7.21
C GLY A 208 33.73 9.08 -6.11
N GLU A 209 34.06 10.25 -5.55
CA GLU A 209 35.06 10.36 -4.49
C GLU A 209 34.66 9.71 -3.17
N ARG A 210 33.41 9.41 -2.96
CA ARG A 210 32.93 8.71 -1.75
C ARG A 210 33.09 7.19 -1.86
N LEU A 211 33.30 6.64 -3.05
CA LEU A 211 33.56 5.23 -3.25
C LEU A 211 34.94 4.87 -2.73
N PRO A 212 35.10 4.07 -1.66
CA PRO A 212 36.41 3.64 -1.17
C PRO A 212 37.01 2.64 -2.15
N ARG A 213 38.09 3.04 -2.87
CA ARG A 213 38.73 2.17 -3.85
C ARG A 213 40.24 2.31 -3.84
N VAL A 214 40.92 1.19 -3.99
CA VAL A 214 42.37 1.14 -4.13
C VAL A 214 42.77 0.19 -5.27
N PRO A 215 43.90 0.44 -5.97
CA PRO A 215 44.45 -0.49 -6.94
C PRO A 215 44.91 -1.80 -6.27
N ARG A 216 44.89 -2.89 -7.02
CA ARG A 216 45.53 -4.14 -6.63
C ARG A 216 47.00 -3.92 -6.31
N GLY A 217 47.53 -4.63 -5.30
CA GLY A 217 48.89 -4.46 -4.84
C GLY A 217 49.11 -3.30 -3.86
N THR A 218 48.09 -2.54 -3.50
CA THR A 218 48.13 -1.53 -2.44
C THR A 218 48.46 -2.18 -1.09
N SER A 219 49.22 -1.47 -0.24
CA SER A 219 49.51 -1.95 1.12
C SER A 219 48.20 -2.05 1.94
N LEU A 220 48.09 -3.05 2.83
CA LEU A 220 46.96 -3.16 3.73
C LEU A 220 46.75 -1.89 4.55
N ARG A 221 47.85 -1.25 4.97
CA ARG A 221 47.81 0.03 5.69
C ARG A 221 47.06 1.12 4.93
N ASP A 222 47.41 1.30 3.64
CA ASP A 222 46.84 2.37 2.80
C ASP A 222 45.39 2.05 2.44
N ALA A 223 45.05 0.79 2.24
CA ALA A 223 43.66 0.35 2.06
C ALA A 223 42.80 0.61 3.31
N LEU A 224 43.34 0.41 4.52
CA LEU A 224 42.68 0.75 5.77
C LEU A 224 42.50 2.25 5.98
N LEU A 225 43.45 3.07 5.54
CA LEU A 225 43.32 4.53 5.54
C LEU A 225 42.17 4.97 4.65
N GLU A 226 42.09 4.44 3.42
CA GLU A 226 40.99 4.72 2.48
C GLU A 226 39.64 4.30 3.09
N MET A 227 39.53 3.09 3.65
CA MET A 227 38.33 2.57 4.30
C MET A 227 37.86 3.48 5.42
N THR A 228 38.78 3.94 6.26
CA THR A 228 38.50 4.83 7.40
C THR A 228 38.05 6.22 6.95
N GLN A 229 38.74 6.79 5.93
CA GLN A 229 38.39 8.11 5.41
C GLN A 229 37.00 8.15 4.75
N LYS A 230 36.62 7.09 4.06
CA LYS A 230 35.30 7.02 3.38
C LYS A 230 34.19 6.54 4.29
N GLY A 231 34.49 5.84 5.40
CA GLY A 231 33.54 5.49 6.47
C GLY A 231 32.48 4.46 6.08
N LEU A 232 32.68 3.65 5.04
CA LEU A 232 31.72 2.62 4.61
C LEU A 232 31.98 1.23 5.21
N GLY A 233 33.07 1.08 6.02
CA GLY A 233 33.46 -0.21 6.60
C GLY A 233 33.92 -1.24 5.57
N MET A 234 34.25 -0.78 4.35
CA MET A 234 34.75 -1.60 3.27
C MET A 234 35.69 -0.79 2.35
N THR A 235 36.50 -1.50 1.59
CA THR A 235 37.31 -0.95 0.48
C THR A 235 37.20 -1.85 -0.73
N VAL A 236 37.01 -1.26 -1.89
CA VAL A 236 36.95 -1.94 -3.19
C VAL A 236 38.36 -2.01 -3.76
N ILE A 237 38.78 -3.18 -4.20
CA ILE A 237 40.05 -3.39 -4.88
C ILE A 237 39.79 -3.52 -6.38
N VAL A 238 40.49 -2.75 -7.17
CA VAL A 238 40.33 -2.71 -8.63
C VAL A 238 41.57 -3.17 -9.38
N GLU A 239 41.34 -3.85 -10.49
CA GLU A 239 42.40 -4.22 -11.47
C GLU A 239 42.91 -2.98 -12.23
N ALA A 240 43.95 -3.14 -13.00
CA ALA A 240 44.55 -2.06 -13.81
C ALA A 240 43.56 -1.47 -14.86
N ASP A 241 42.62 -2.26 -15.33
CA ASP A 241 41.56 -1.87 -16.26
C ASP A 241 40.32 -1.26 -15.53
N GLY A 242 40.34 -1.16 -14.20
CA GLY A 242 39.31 -0.58 -13.38
C GLY A 242 38.23 -1.57 -12.91
N ARG A 243 38.23 -2.83 -13.37
CA ARG A 243 37.27 -3.84 -12.97
C ARG A 243 37.45 -4.23 -11.51
N LEU A 244 36.37 -4.75 -10.93
CA LEU A 244 36.35 -5.26 -9.56
C LEU A 244 37.28 -6.48 -9.42
N ALA A 245 38.36 -6.34 -8.64
CA ALA A 245 39.26 -7.45 -8.27
C ALA A 245 38.79 -8.15 -6.98
N GLY A 246 38.25 -7.39 -6.06
CA GLY A 246 37.77 -7.91 -4.77
C GLY A 246 37.34 -6.81 -3.82
N ILE A 247 36.97 -7.21 -2.62
CA ILE A 247 36.57 -6.32 -1.52
C ILE A 247 37.32 -6.69 -0.26
N PHE A 248 37.50 -5.71 0.61
CA PHE A 248 38.03 -5.89 1.96
C PHE A 248 37.18 -5.13 2.96
N THR A 249 36.75 -5.79 4.02
CA THR A 249 35.79 -5.26 5.01
C THR A 249 36.36 -5.27 6.43
N ASP A 250 35.70 -4.60 7.37
CA ASP A 250 36.01 -4.69 8.81
C ASP A 250 36.01 -6.14 9.32
N GLY A 251 35.17 -7.00 8.76
CA GLY A 251 35.16 -8.43 9.06
C GLY A 251 36.41 -9.15 8.59
N ASP A 252 36.92 -8.79 7.39
CA ASP A 252 38.16 -9.34 6.86
C ASP A 252 39.36 -8.89 7.69
N LEU A 253 39.39 -7.61 8.10
CA LEU A 253 40.41 -7.08 8.99
C LEU A 253 40.49 -7.87 10.29
N ARG A 254 39.36 -8.10 10.92
CA ARG A 254 39.30 -8.87 12.16
C ARG A 254 39.87 -10.29 11.99
N ARG A 255 39.46 -10.97 10.90
CA ARG A 255 39.99 -12.30 10.55
C ARG A 255 41.47 -12.30 10.24
N ALA A 256 41.98 -11.25 9.60
CA ALA A 256 43.40 -11.10 9.28
C ALA A 256 44.25 -10.91 10.57
N LEU A 257 43.77 -10.08 11.50
CA LEU A 257 44.41 -9.88 12.81
C LEU A 257 44.46 -11.15 13.64
N ASP A 258 43.35 -11.91 13.67
CA ASP A 258 43.28 -13.21 14.38
C ASP A 258 44.30 -14.22 13.83
N LYS A 259 44.64 -14.13 12.54
CA LYS A 259 45.67 -14.95 11.87
C LYS A 259 47.08 -14.40 12.03
N GLY A 260 47.28 -13.29 12.73
CA GLY A 260 48.57 -12.67 12.96
C GLY A 260 49.19 -11.97 11.74
N VAL A 261 48.32 -11.50 10.79
CA VAL A 261 48.76 -10.77 9.60
C VAL A 261 49.43 -9.44 9.98
N ASP A 262 50.63 -9.18 9.45
CA ASP A 262 51.34 -7.90 9.65
C ASP A 262 50.75 -6.83 8.70
N VAL A 263 49.98 -5.90 9.25
CA VAL A 263 49.33 -4.79 8.54
C VAL A 263 50.34 -3.92 7.75
N ARG A 264 51.61 -3.90 8.17
CA ARG A 264 52.67 -3.03 7.53
C ARG A 264 53.33 -3.69 6.33
N GLN A 265 53.32 -5.02 6.28
CA GLN A 265 54.05 -5.77 5.24
C GLN A 265 53.12 -6.44 4.22
N THR A 266 51.88 -6.70 4.61
CA THR A 266 50.91 -7.43 3.76
C THR A 266 50.27 -6.52 2.71
N ARG A 267 50.09 -7.05 1.52
CA ARG A 267 49.32 -6.41 0.43
C ARG A 267 47.85 -6.79 0.53
N ILE A 268 46.96 -5.90 0.09
CA ILE A 268 45.51 -6.07 0.20
C ILE A 268 45.02 -7.29 -0.58
N ASP A 269 45.62 -7.58 -1.73
CA ASP A 269 45.25 -8.70 -2.61
C ASP A 269 45.58 -10.07 -2.03
N GLU A 270 46.44 -10.15 -1.00
CA GLU A 270 46.70 -11.42 -0.29
C GLU A 270 45.59 -11.84 0.64
N ILE A 271 44.71 -10.89 1.05
CA ILE A 271 43.72 -11.11 2.09
C ILE A 271 42.31 -10.62 1.72
N MET A 272 42.15 -10.02 0.53
CA MET A 272 40.83 -9.58 0.05
C MET A 272 39.88 -10.77 -0.24
N THR A 273 38.59 -10.51 -0.23
CA THR A 273 37.59 -11.44 -0.74
C THR A 273 37.37 -11.23 -2.22
N VAL A 274 37.72 -12.22 -3.05
CA VAL A 274 37.77 -12.11 -4.54
C VAL A 274 36.36 -12.17 -5.16
N HIS A 275 35.42 -12.92 -4.60
CA HIS A 275 34.06 -13.12 -5.13
C HIS A 275 33.01 -12.56 -4.13
N GLY A 276 33.14 -11.27 -3.85
CA GLY A 276 32.16 -10.57 -3.02
C GLY A 276 30.80 -10.48 -3.74
N LYS A 277 29.73 -10.39 -2.95
CA LYS A 277 28.42 -10.08 -3.51
C LYS A 277 28.36 -8.64 -3.98
N THR A 278 27.71 -8.42 -5.12
CA THR A 278 27.55 -7.11 -5.75
C THR A 278 26.06 -6.79 -5.92
N ALA A 279 25.77 -5.51 -6.14
CA ALA A 279 24.47 -5.02 -6.54
C ALA A 279 24.61 -4.25 -7.87
N HIS A 280 23.48 -3.98 -8.52
CA HIS A 280 23.39 -3.11 -9.69
C HIS A 280 22.62 -1.84 -9.34
N ALA A 281 22.89 -0.73 -10.04
CA ALA A 281 22.29 0.57 -9.76
C ALA A 281 20.74 0.55 -9.84
N GLU A 282 20.21 -0.18 -10.82
CA GLU A 282 18.77 -0.31 -11.07
C GLU A 282 18.03 -1.23 -10.08
N MET A 283 18.77 -2.03 -9.29
CA MET A 283 18.21 -2.94 -8.29
C MET A 283 17.43 -2.16 -7.23
N LEU A 284 16.33 -2.72 -6.73
CA LEU A 284 15.63 -2.11 -5.60
C LEU A 284 16.50 -2.15 -4.32
N ALA A 285 16.45 -1.09 -3.54
CA ALA A 285 17.15 -1.03 -2.27
C ALA A 285 16.75 -2.14 -1.30
N ALA A 286 15.48 -2.57 -1.36
CA ALA A 286 14.97 -3.73 -0.61
C ALA A 286 15.61 -5.05 -1.05
N GLU A 287 15.88 -5.24 -2.35
CA GLU A 287 16.58 -6.42 -2.87
C GLU A 287 18.04 -6.44 -2.39
N ALA A 288 18.70 -5.27 -2.42
CA ALA A 288 20.06 -5.13 -1.89
C ALA A 288 20.12 -5.46 -0.38
N LEU A 289 19.13 -5.02 0.39
CA LEU A 289 18.99 -5.38 1.80
C LEU A 289 18.88 -6.89 1.98
N LYS A 290 18.02 -7.54 1.21
CA LYS A 290 17.85 -9.00 1.26
C LYS A 290 19.14 -9.75 0.95
N ILE A 291 19.93 -9.30 -0.04
CA ILE A 291 21.26 -9.87 -0.32
C ILE A 291 22.17 -9.75 0.91
N MET A 292 22.17 -8.58 1.58
CA MET A 292 22.96 -8.38 2.79
C MET A 292 22.53 -9.31 3.92
N GLU A 293 21.24 -9.50 4.15
CA GLU A 293 20.69 -10.38 5.19
C GLU A 293 20.99 -11.85 4.91
N ASP A 294 20.68 -12.33 3.70
CA ASP A 294 20.86 -13.73 3.29
C ASP A 294 22.32 -14.16 3.39
N HIS A 295 23.26 -13.24 3.09
CA HIS A 295 24.70 -13.50 3.12
C HIS A 295 25.39 -13.01 4.40
N LYS A 296 24.65 -12.41 5.34
CA LYS A 296 25.16 -11.85 6.62
C LYS A 296 26.32 -10.88 6.40
N ILE A 297 26.18 -10.00 5.42
CA ILE A 297 27.12 -8.95 5.06
C ILE A 297 26.52 -7.58 5.32
N SER A 298 27.33 -6.59 5.64
CA SER A 298 26.87 -5.24 6.01
C SER A 298 27.07 -4.20 4.89
N SER A 299 27.68 -4.57 3.78
CA SER A 299 27.96 -3.65 2.68
C SER A 299 28.00 -4.39 1.33
N LEU A 300 27.69 -3.67 0.26
CA LEU A 300 27.72 -4.15 -1.13
C LEU A 300 28.44 -3.14 -2.01
N VAL A 301 29.22 -3.67 -2.96
CA VAL A 301 29.72 -2.91 -4.10
C VAL A 301 28.66 -2.89 -5.18
N VAL A 302 28.45 -1.74 -5.80
CA VAL A 302 27.56 -1.59 -6.96
C VAL A 302 28.43 -1.57 -8.21
N VAL A 303 28.12 -2.46 -9.14
CA VAL A 303 28.84 -2.60 -10.40
C VAL A 303 27.93 -2.31 -11.59
N ASP A 304 28.51 -1.90 -12.69
CA ASP A 304 27.84 -1.82 -13.98
C ASP A 304 27.91 -3.16 -14.76
N ASP A 305 27.37 -3.17 -15.98
CA ASP A 305 27.35 -4.35 -16.86
C ASP A 305 28.75 -4.82 -17.30
N GLN A 306 29.78 -4.00 -17.08
CA GLN A 306 31.19 -4.29 -17.40
C GLN A 306 32.01 -4.70 -16.17
N GLU A 307 31.31 -4.92 -15.02
CA GLU A 307 31.90 -5.21 -13.71
C GLU A 307 32.80 -4.07 -13.17
N LEU A 308 32.60 -2.82 -13.63
CA LEU A 308 33.25 -1.67 -13.06
C LEU A 308 32.53 -1.21 -11.80
N PRO A 309 33.24 -1.02 -10.67
CA PRO A 309 32.62 -0.51 -9.46
C PRO A 309 32.26 0.96 -9.62
N ILE A 310 30.95 1.23 -9.68
CA ILE A 310 30.35 2.56 -9.84
C ILE A 310 29.85 3.16 -8.53
N GLY A 311 29.68 2.33 -7.49
CA GLY A 311 29.21 2.76 -6.19
C GLY A 311 29.40 1.71 -5.11
N ALA A 312 29.07 2.09 -3.88
CA ALA A 312 28.98 1.19 -2.73
C ALA A 312 27.93 1.70 -1.76
N LEU A 313 27.32 0.78 -1.00
CA LEU A 313 26.36 1.11 0.06
C LEU A 313 26.54 0.15 1.24
N ASN A 314 26.12 0.60 2.39
CA ASN A 314 26.07 -0.23 3.58
C ASN A 314 24.65 -0.28 4.18
N MET A 315 24.47 -1.13 5.20
CA MET A 315 23.19 -1.31 5.87
C MET A 315 22.68 -0.01 6.53
N HIS A 316 23.57 0.89 6.99
CA HIS A 316 23.17 2.16 7.57
C HIS A 316 22.59 3.12 6.52
N ASP A 317 23.03 3.04 5.28
CA ASP A 317 22.47 3.85 4.18
C ASP A 317 21.04 3.41 3.89
N LEU A 318 20.77 2.11 3.87
CA LEU A 318 19.42 1.54 3.71
C LEU A 318 18.52 1.90 4.89
N LEU A 319 19.04 1.86 6.12
CA LEU A 319 18.30 2.26 7.32
C LEU A 319 17.93 3.76 7.28
N ARG A 320 18.88 4.63 6.92
CA ARG A 320 18.61 6.09 6.78
C ARG A 320 17.61 6.39 5.68
N ALA A 321 17.66 5.64 4.60
CA ALA A 321 16.69 5.76 3.51
C ALA A 321 15.32 5.16 3.86
N GLY A 322 15.24 4.49 5.02
CA GLY A 322 14.03 3.92 5.57
C GLY A 322 13.57 2.66 4.84
N VAL A 323 14.47 1.90 4.25
CA VAL A 323 14.19 0.60 3.61
C VAL A 323 13.94 -0.48 4.66
N MET A 324 14.44 -0.27 5.88
CA MET A 324 14.24 -1.15 7.05
C MET A 324 13.16 -0.58 7.96
#